data_c70a77d5a7bbfc3398b814788cd0c153
#
_entry.id   c70a77d5a7bbfc3398b814788cd0c153
#
_cell.length_a   1.000
_cell.length_b   1.000
_cell.length_c   1.000
_cell.angle_alpha   90.00
_cell.angle_beta   90.00
_cell.angle_gamma   90.00
#
_symmetry.space_group_name_H-M   'P 1'
#
loop_
_entity.id
_entity.type
_entity.pdbx_description
1 polymer ?
#
loop_
_entity_poly.entity_id
_entity_poly.type
_entity_poly.pdbx_seq_one_letter_code
_entity_poly.pdbx_strand_id
1 'polypeptide(L)'
;MKNRFLSNKVWGAAAAVTLICAITLTANAIPGHKQTAGDNVAVEIENFGKVNDHFYRGAQPKGRNYEELAALGIKTIVDLRDDARDDARSATERAGMLYINLPMKEKSYPQPDTATRFLQIVNDQANWPVFVHCAGGRHRTGVMTAVYRMTVDGWGIDRAYQEMKRYDFSTSWGHGCYKDYVYDYFRDLQAQAQKQRIAPTRSEK
;
A
#
# COMPACT_ATOMS: atom_id res chain seq x y z
N MET A 1 -6.71 -65.48 -61.25
CA MET A 1 -8.11 -65.18 -61.71
C MET A 1 -8.34 -63.71 -61.40
N LYS A 2 -8.19 -62.83 -62.43
CA LYS A 2 -9.26 -62.10 -63.19
C LYS A 2 -10.37 -61.56 -62.26
N ASN A 3 -10.57 -60.19 -62.14
CA ASN A 3 -10.96 -59.16 -63.12
C ASN A 3 -10.81 -57.82 -62.46
N ARG A 4 -10.18 -56.86 -63.01
CA ARG A 4 -10.53 -55.68 -63.81
C ARG A 4 -12.01 -55.29 -63.77
N PHE A 5 -12.35 -54.10 -63.33
CA PHE A 5 -13.24 -53.17 -64.06
C PHE A 5 -12.89 -51.70 -63.79
N LEU A 6 -12.93 -50.99 -64.85
CA LEU A 6 -12.59 -49.60 -65.12
C LEU A 6 -13.75 -48.62 -64.79
N SER A 7 -13.34 -47.35 -64.74
CA SER A 7 -14.11 -46.18 -65.18
C SER A 7 -15.05 -45.56 -64.12
N ASN A 8 -15.05 -44.27 -63.84
CA ASN A 8 -15.07 -43.09 -64.73
C ASN A 8 -14.74 -41.82 -63.94
N LYS A 9 -14.02 -40.94 -64.61
CA LYS A 9 -13.84 -39.55 -64.20
C LYS A 9 -15.15 -38.79 -64.41
N VAL A 10 -15.56 -38.01 -63.38
CA VAL A 10 -16.44 -36.88 -63.56
C VAL A 10 -15.83 -35.67 -62.87
N TRP A 11 -15.49 -34.71 -63.64
CA TRP A 11 -15.03 -33.38 -63.20
C TRP A 11 -16.27 -32.58 -62.78
N GLY A 12 -16.31 -32.18 -61.48
CA GLY A 12 -17.25 -31.20 -60.99
C GLY A 12 -16.47 -30.01 -60.42
N ALA A 13 -16.47 -28.95 -61.15
CA ALA A 13 -15.92 -27.67 -60.71
C ALA A 13 -16.86 -27.12 -59.61
N ALA A 14 -16.41 -27.13 -58.35
CA ALA A 14 -17.08 -26.41 -57.28
C ALA A 14 -16.37 -25.08 -57.04
N ALA A 15 -17.04 -24.00 -57.41
CA ALA A 15 -16.61 -22.63 -57.14
C ALA A 15 -16.58 -22.40 -55.62
N ALA A 16 -15.40 -22.19 -55.06
CA ALA A 16 -15.24 -21.77 -53.67
C ALA A 16 -15.64 -20.28 -53.57
N VAL A 17 -16.82 -20.04 -53.02
CA VAL A 17 -17.21 -18.68 -52.58
C VAL A 17 -16.51 -18.40 -51.28
N THR A 18 -15.42 -17.67 -51.30
CA THR A 18 -14.76 -17.13 -50.11
C THR A 18 -15.58 -15.97 -49.55
N LEU A 19 -16.38 -16.28 -48.54
CA LEU A 19 -17.07 -15.27 -47.73
C LEU A 19 -16.01 -14.57 -46.82
N ILE A 20 -15.52 -13.42 -47.20
CA ILE A 20 -14.66 -12.55 -46.37
C ILE A 20 -15.60 -11.92 -45.36
N CYS A 21 -15.64 -12.46 -44.14
CA CYS A 21 -16.31 -11.85 -43.00
C CYS A 21 -15.41 -10.74 -42.48
N ALA A 22 -15.64 -9.50 -42.93
CA ALA A 22 -14.98 -8.33 -42.38
C ALA A 22 -15.50 -8.11 -40.95
N ILE A 23 -14.74 -8.58 -39.96
CA ILE A 23 -14.97 -8.26 -38.55
C ILE A 23 -14.49 -6.81 -38.36
N THR A 24 -15.43 -5.87 -38.40
CA THR A 24 -15.17 -4.50 -37.93
C THR A 24 -15.01 -4.54 -36.42
N LEU A 25 -13.76 -4.51 -35.94
CA LEU A 25 -13.48 -4.21 -34.55
C LEU A 25 -13.90 -2.76 -34.29
N THR A 26 -15.08 -2.56 -33.74
CA THR A 26 -15.42 -1.31 -33.08
C THR A 26 -14.59 -1.25 -31.81
N ALA A 27 -13.49 -0.50 -31.85
CA ALA A 27 -12.75 -0.12 -30.63
C ALA A 27 -13.73 0.70 -29.76
N ASN A 28 -14.34 0.07 -28.79
CA ASN A 28 -14.95 0.77 -27.67
C ASN A 28 -13.83 1.53 -26.96
N ALA A 29 -13.72 2.82 -27.25
CA ALA A 29 -12.89 3.72 -26.48
C ALA A 29 -13.37 3.66 -25.03
N ILE A 30 -12.59 3.03 -24.16
CA ILE A 30 -12.74 3.12 -22.72
C ILE A 30 -12.69 4.62 -22.42
N PRO A 31 -13.72 5.21 -21.75
CA PRO A 31 -13.67 6.62 -21.40
C PRO A 31 -12.37 6.87 -20.65
N GLY A 32 -11.55 7.75 -21.19
CA GLY A 32 -10.23 8.08 -20.67
C GLY A 32 -10.34 8.37 -19.19
N HIS A 33 -9.61 7.60 -18.39
CA HIS A 33 -9.36 7.93 -16.99
C HIS A 33 -8.80 9.36 -17.00
N LYS A 34 -9.59 10.32 -16.47
CA LYS A 34 -9.13 11.69 -16.29
C LYS A 34 -7.92 11.58 -15.35
N GLN A 35 -6.72 11.70 -15.90
CA GLN A 35 -5.51 11.89 -15.11
C GLN A 35 -5.76 13.09 -14.20
N THR A 36 -5.92 12.82 -12.92
CA THR A 36 -6.03 13.85 -11.90
C THR A 36 -4.65 14.52 -11.79
N ALA A 37 -4.63 15.82 -11.58
CA ALA A 37 -3.42 16.66 -11.55
C ALA A 37 -2.33 16.19 -10.55
N GLY A 38 -2.62 15.15 -9.74
CA GLY A 38 -1.70 14.55 -8.76
C GLY A 38 -0.69 13.53 -9.32
N ASP A 39 -0.89 13.03 -10.56
CA ASP A 39 -0.06 11.91 -11.06
C ASP A 39 1.37 12.33 -11.51
N ASN A 40 1.69 13.62 -11.51
CA ASN A 40 2.97 14.18 -11.95
C ASN A 40 3.72 14.98 -10.87
N VAL A 41 3.29 14.98 -9.61
CA VAL A 41 4.02 15.67 -8.54
C VAL A 41 5.17 14.77 -8.09
N ALA A 42 6.40 15.12 -8.47
CA ALA A 42 7.59 14.49 -7.94
C ALA A 42 7.82 14.97 -6.51
N VAL A 43 7.73 14.06 -5.55
CA VAL A 43 8.01 14.33 -4.13
C VAL A 43 9.42 13.87 -3.81
N GLU A 44 10.31 14.81 -3.50
CA GLU A 44 11.71 14.52 -3.16
C GLU A 44 11.88 14.30 -1.65
N ILE A 45 11.31 13.23 -1.12
CA ILE A 45 11.46 12.81 0.28
C ILE A 45 12.15 11.45 0.33
N GLU A 46 13.18 11.33 1.16
CA GLU A 46 13.86 10.03 1.40
C GLU A 46 12.85 8.97 1.83
N ASN A 47 13.00 7.74 1.32
CA ASN A 47 12.12 6.62 1.65
C ASN A 47 10.63 6.91 1.40
N PHE A 48 10.33 7.82 0.46
CA PHE A 48 8.97 8.07 0.01
C PHE A 48 8.38 6.84 -0.66
N GLY A 49 7.11 6.55 -0.34
CA GLY A 49 6.40 5.44 -0.94
C GLY A 49 4.89 5.53 -0.76
N LYS A 50 4.18 5.06 -1.77
CA LYS A 50 2.74 4.87 -1.72
C LYS A 50 2.45 3.46 -1.16
N VAL A 51 1.80 3.38 0.00
CA VAL A 51 1.35 2.12 0.61
C VAL A 51 0.05 1.67 -0.09
N ASN A 52 -0.89 2.60 -0.24
CA ASN A 52 -2.11 2.46 -1.04
C ASN A 52 -2.66 3.86 -1.42
N ASP A 53 -3.91 3.96 -1.91
CA ASP A 53 -4.47 5.23 -2.39
C ASP A 53 -4.67 6.28 -1.30
N HIS A 54 -4.70 5.89 -0.05
CA HIS A 54 -4.93 6.79 1.08
C HIS A 54 -3.82 6.79 2.12
N PHE A 55 -2.76 6.01 1.93
CA PHE A 55 -1.64 5.93 2.87
C PHE A 55 -0.29 6.04 2.13
N TYR A 56 0.48 7.05 2.48
CA TYR A 56 1.83 7.33 2.01
C TYR A 56 2.80 7.34 3.18
N ARG A 57 4.08 7.08 2.90
CA ARG A 57 5.13 7.02 3.91
C ARG A 57 6.40 7.73 3.45
N GLY A 58 7.26 8.10 4.38
CA GLY A 58 8.58 8.68 4.02
C GLY A 58 9.38 9.14 5.22
N ALA A 59 10.46 9.86 4.92
CA ALA A 59 11.21 10.66 5.88
C ALA A 59 10.48 11.95 6.22
N GLN A 60 11.02 12.69 7.20
CA GLN A 60 10.52 14.00 7.59
C GLN A 60 10.54 14.98 6.39
N PRO A 61 9.38 15.59 6.07
CA PRO A 61 9.32 16.65 5.07
C PRO A 61 10.19 17.85 5.48
N LYS A 62 10.78 18.53 4.49
CA LYS A 62 11.63 19.72 4.68
C LYS A 62 11.31 20.75 3.61
N GLY A 63 11.36 22.03 3.97
CA GLY A 63 11.16 23.13 3.04
C GLY A 63 9.87 22.95 2.22
N ARG A 64 9.98 22.95 0.89
CA ARG A 64 8.88 22.84 -0.06
C ARG A 64 8.18 21.45 -0.12
N ASN A 65 8.71 20.44 0.57
CA ASN A 65 8.05 19.13 0.57
C ASN A 65 6.63 19.18 1.14
N TYR A 66 6.32 20.13 2.04
CA TYR A 66 4.95 20.29 2.56
C TYR A 66 3.98 20.71 1.47
N GLU A 67 4.37 21.65 0.60
CA GLU A 67 3.59 22.09 -0.54
C GLU A 67 3.46 20.98 -1.60
N GLU A 68 4.52 20.20 -1.82
CA GLU A 68 4.52 19.03 -2.72
C GLU A 68 3.55 17.95 -2.23
N LEU A 69 3.54 17.64 -0.93
CA LEU A 69 2.60 16.70 -0.33
C LEU A 69 1.15 17.19 -0.43
N ALA A 70 0.92 18.49 -0.19
CA ALA A 70 -0.41 19.08 -0.35
C ALA A 70 -0.87 19.03 -1.82
N ALA A 71 0.03 19.31 -2.79
CA ALA A 71 -0.25 19.19 -4.21
C ALA A 71 -0.52 17.74 -4.66
N LEU A 72 0.09 16.75 -4.00
CA LEU A 72 -0.20 15.32 -4.18
C LEU A 72 -1.58 14.94 -3.62
N GLY A 73 -2.22 15.84 -2.88
CA GLY A 73 -3.55 15.64 -2.28
C GLY A 73 -3.52 15.10 -0.84
N ILE A 74 -2.35 15.04 -0.19
CA ILE A 74 -2.26 14.65 1.22
C ILE A 74 -3.07 15.64 2.07
N LYS A 75 -3.88 15.12 2.97
CA LYS A 75 -4.67 15.92 3.92
C LYS A 75 -4.11 15.91 5.31
N THR A 76 -3.44 14.83 5.70
CA THR A 76 -2.95 14.67 7.08
C THR A 76 -1.51 14.19 7.09
N ILE A 77 -0.68 14.84 7.90
CA ILE A 77 0.68 14.39 8.22
C ILE A 77 0.67 13.78 9.61
N VAL A 78 1.18 12.54 9.71
CA VAL A 78 1.36 11.82 10.97
C VAL A 78 2.86 11.74 11.27
N ASP A 79 3.30 12.48 12.27
CA ASP A 79 4.69 12.52 12.73
C ASP A 79 4.90 11.54 13.89
N LEU A 80 5.74 10.53 13.67
CA LEU A 80 6.08 9.51 14.67
C LEU A 80 7.26 9.87 15.56
N ARG A 81 7.81 11.09 15.44
CA ARG A 81 8.95 11.50 16.23
C ARG A 81 8.55 11.93 17.63
N ASP A 82 9.38 11.61 18.59
CA ASP A 82 9.27 12.03 19.99
C ASP A 82 9.94 13.41 20.25
N ASP A 83 10.75 13.86 19.30
CA ASP A 83 11.39 15.17 19.25
C ASP A 83 10.73 16.13 18.24
N ALA A 84 9.44 15.89 17.93
CA ALA A 84 8.70 16.74 17.00
C ALA A 84 8.69 18.20 17.44
N ARG A 85 8.99 19.09 16.48
CA ARG A 85 9.08 20.53 16.74
C ARG A 85 7.86 21.26 16.21
N ASP A 86 7.56 22.40 16.80
CA ASP A 86 6.45 23.27 16.39
C ASP A 86 6.58 23.78 14.95
N ASP A 87 7.81 23.85 14.40
CA ASP A 87 8.06 24.22 13.01
C ASP A 87 7.45 23.23 12.00
N ALA A 88 7.50 21.93 12.29
CA ALA A 88 6.88 20.89 11.46
C ALA A 88 5.34 20.99 11.46
N ARG A 89 4.75 21.23 12.64
CA ARG A 89 3.31 21.50 12.76
C ARG A 89 2.94 22.75 11.96
N SER A 90 3.62 23.86 12.21
CA SER A 90 3.35 25.13 11.55
C SER A 90 3.51 25.04 10.03
N ALA A 91 4.51 24.31 9.51
CA ALA A 91 4.70 24.13 8.09
C ALA A 91 3.56 23.26 7.47
N THR A 92 3.13 22.22 8.17
CA THR A 92 2.00 21.38 7.76
C THR A 92 0.70 22.18 7.66
N GLU A 93 0.39 22.96 8.71
CA GLU A 93 -0.82 23.76 8.78
C GLU A 93 -0.84 24.91 7.74
N ARG A 94 0.32 25.54 7.49
CA ARG A 94 0.46 26.55 6.41
C ARG A 94 0.21 25.97 5.02
N ALA A 95 0.57 24.70 4.81
CA ALA A 95 0.29 23.99 3.56
C ALA A 95 -1.17 23.48 3.48
N GLY A 96 -2.02 23.80 4.46
CA GLY A 96 -3.44 23.42 4.47
C GLY A 96 -3.73 21.99 4.90
N MET A 97 -2.77 21.32 5.55
CA MET A 97 -2.91 19.93 6.00
C MET A 97 -3.08 19.86 7.53
N LEU A 98 -3.71 18.78 8.00
CA LEU A 98 -3.81 18.45 9.43
C LEU A 98 -2.48 17.83 9.91
N TYR A 99 -2.00 18.25 11.08
CA TYR A 99 -0.84 17.66 11.72
C TYR A 99 -1.24 16.83 12.95
N ILE A 100 -0.83 15.57 12.97
CA ILE A 100 -1.01 14.66 14.10
C ILE A 100 0.37 14.17 14.55
N ASN A 101 0.72 14.35 15.82
CA ASN A 101 1.91 13.74 16.41
C ASN A 101 1.50 12.49 17.20
N LEU A 102 2.08 11.34 16.83
CA LEU A 102 2.00 10.07 17.55
C LEU A 102 3.42 9.67 17.96
N PRO A 103 3.94 10.20 19.09
CA PRO A 103 5.33 10.07 19.42
C PRO A 103 5.73 8.64 19.75
N MET A 104 6.77 8.16 19.09
CA MET A 104 7.46 6.91 19.36
C MET A 104 8.91 7.23 19.79
N LYS A 105 9.27 6.84 21.01
CA LYS A 105 10.63 7.06 21.50
C LYS A 105 11.64 6.33 20.61
N GLU A 106 12.68 7.06 20.19
CA GLU A 106 13.71 6.50 19.34
C GLU A 106 14.45 5.34 20.04
N LYS A 107 14.75 4.28 19.27
CA LYS A 107 15.49 3.08 19.74
C LYS A 107 14.85 2.41 20.97
N SER A 108 13.54 2.52 21.08
CA SER A 108 12.79 1.91 22.17
C SER A 108 11.66 1.05 21.63
N TYR A 109 11.32 0.03 22.38
CA TYR A 109 10.14 -0.79 22.10
C TYR A 109 8.88 0.10 22.17
N PRO A 110 7.99 0.09 21.14
CA PRO A 110 6.79 0.91 21.13
C PRO A 110 5.88 0.66 22.32
N GLN A 111 5.17 1.69 22.79
CA GLN A 111 4.20 1.55 23.87
C GLN A 111 3.03 0.65 23.44
N PRO A 112 2.36 -0.05 24.38
CA PRO A 112 1.34 -1.04 24.08
C PRO A 112 0.15 -0.50 23.24
N ASP A 113 -0.21 0.77 23.39
CA ASP A 113 -1.32 1.41 22.69
C ASP A 113 -0.94 2.03 21.33
N THR A 114 0.37 2.10 21.02
CA THR A 114 0.87 2.80 19.83
C THR A 114 0.29 2.25 18.54
N ALA A 115 0.27 0.93 18.37
CA ALA A 115 -0.29 0.29 17.17
C ALA A 115 -1.78 0.57 17.03
N THR A 116 -2.55 0.48 18.12
CA THR A 116 -4.00 0.73 18.12
C THR A 116 -4.30 2.17 17.74
N ARG A 117 -3.62 3.14 18.36
CA ARG A 117 -3.79 4.57 18.04
C ARG A 117 -3.38 4.88 16.61
N PHE A 118 -2.28 4.30 16.15
CA PHE A 118 -1.84 4.45 14.76
C PHE A 118 -2.91 3.97 13.78
N LEU A 119 -3.43 2.74 13.98
CA LEU A 119 -4.46 2.16 13.11
C LEU A 119 -5.75 2.97 13.14
N GLN A 120 -6.14 3.52 14.28
CA GLN A 120 -7.28 4.43 14.36
C GLN A 120 -7.08 5.67 13.49
N ILE A 121 -5.90 6.30 13.53
CA ILE A 121 -5.60 7.49 12.75
C ILE A 121 -5.60 7.20 11.24
N VAL A 122 -4.90 6.14 10.82
CA VAL A 122 -4.70 5.88 9.37
C VAL A 122 -5.89 5.20 8.71
N ASN A 123 -6.81 4.60 9.47
CA ASN A 123 -8.05 4.03 8.96
C ASN A 123 -9.25 4.99 9.04
N ASP A 124 -9.11 6.13 9.69
CA ASP A 124 -10.15 7.15 9.69
C ASP A 124 -10.17 7.88 8.34
N GLN A 125 -11.28 7.73 7.61
CA GLN A 125 -11.47 8.35 6.30
C GLN A 125 -11.43 9.89 6.34
N ALA A 126 -11.73 10.50 7.48
CA ALA A 126 -11.63 11.94 7.65
C ALA A 126 -10.19 12.46 7.48
N ASN A 127 -9.19 11.60 7.76
CA ASN A 127 -7.77 11.92 7.65
C ASN A 127 -7.20 11.70 6.23
N TRP A 128 -7.90 11.02 5.33
CA TRP A 128 -7.34 10.54 4.06
C TRP A 128 -7.18 11.61 2.99
N PRO A 129 -6.11 11.53 2.17
CA PRO A 129 -4.94 10.66 2.30
C PRO A 129 -3.99 11.10 3.41
N VAL A 130 -3.33 10.14 4.08
CA VAL A 130 -2.34 10.39 5.13
C VAL A 130 -0.90 10.20 4.63
N PHE A 131 0.02 11.02 5.14
CA PHE A 131 1.47 10.81 4.99
C PHE A 131 2.08 10.56 6.36
N VAL A 132 2.70 9.41 6.55
CA VAL A 132 3.30 8.98 7.82
C VAL A 132 4.81 9.04 7.74
N HIS A 133 5.46 9.69 8.70
CA HIS A 133 6.90 9.83 8.72
C HIS A 133 7.53 9.72 10.11
N CYS A 134 8.84 9.47 10.13
CA CYS A 134 9.75 9.74 11.25
C CYS A 134 10.92 10.57 10.73
N ALA A 135 12.06 10.58 11.37
CA ALA A 135 13.23 11.34 10.86
C ALA A 135 13.67 10.85 9.47
N GLY A 136 14.04 9.58 9.33
CA GLY A 136 14.55 9.00 8.07
C GLY A 136 13.56 8.13 7.30
N GLY A 137 12.31 7.97 7.74
CA GLY A 137 11.32 7.11 7.07
C GLY A 137 11.63 5.60 7.15
N ARG A 138 12.64 5.19 7.91
CA ARG A 138 13.22 3.84 7.93
C ARG A 138 12.64 2.96 9.04
N HIS A 139 12.80 3.40 10.30
CA HIS A 139 12.58 2.58 11.50
C HIS A 139 11.14 2.72 12.02
N ARG A 140 10.79 3.80 12.74
CA ARG A 140 9.44 4.03 13.31
C ARG A 140 8.35 3.96 12.23
N THR A 141 8.59 4.61 11.08
CA THR A 141 7.70 4.54 9.91
C THR A 141 7.60 3.11 9.37
N GLY A 142 8.72 2.39 9.26
CA GLY A 142 8.75 0.99 8.82
C GLY A 142 7.93 0.08 9.73
N VAL A 143 8.09 0.23 11.06
CA VAL A 143 7.33 -0.54 12.07
C VAL A 143 5.83 -0.30 11.93
N MET A 144 5.40 0.95 11.87
CA MET A 144 3.96 1.27 11.76
C MET A 144 3.37 0.86 10.41
N THR A 145 4.14 0.95 9.33
CA THR A 145 3.72 0.42 8.03
C THR A 145 3.59 -1.11 8.08
N ALA A 146 4.52 -1.83 8.74
CA ALA A 146 4.42 -3.28 8.92
C ALA A 146 3.17 -3.67 9.75
N VAL A 147 2.88 -2.93 10.83
CA VAL A 147 1.64 -3.09 11.60
C VAL A 147 0.41 -2.97 10.70
N TYR A 148 0.35 -1.93 9.86
CA TYR A 148 -0.75 -1.74 8.91
C TYR A 148 -0.86 -2.92 7.93
N ARG A 149 0.26 -3.31 7.30
CA ARG A 149 0.30 -4.43 6.35
C ARG A 149 -0.19 -5.74 6.94
N MET A 150 0.21 -6.03 8.19
CA MET A 150 -0.21 -7.27 8.85
C MET A 150 -1.67 -7.24 9.28
N THR A 151 -2.16 -6.10 9.78
CA THR A 151 -3.51 -5.98 10.34
C THR A 151 -4.57 -5.74 9.28
N VAL A 152 -4.30 -4.84 8.31
CA VAL A 152 -5.28 -4.39 7.32
C VAL A 152 -5.16 -5.18 6.02
N ASP A 153 -3.92 -5.34 5.51
CA ASP A 153 -3.69 -6.04 4.25
C ASP A 153 -3.52 -7.56 4.43
N GLY A 154 -3.48 -8.08 5.65
CA GLY A 154 -3.36 -9.51 5.96
C GLY A 154 -2.00 -10.12 5.57
N TRP A 155 -0.93 -9.29 5.51
CA TRP A 155 0.39 -9.81 5.16
C TRP A 155 0.99 -10.67 6.27
N GLY A 156 1.73 -11.72 5.86
CA GLY A 156 2.60 -12.45 6.77
C GLY A 156 3.82 -11.63 7.17
N ILE A 157 4.43 -12.01 8.29
CA ILE A 157 5.58 -11.32 8.90
C ILE A 157 6.76 -11.16 7.93
N ASP A 158 7.11 -12.20 7.16
CA ASP A 158 8.26 -12.16 6.25
C ASP A 158 8.08 -11.09 5.16
N ARG A 159 6.89 -11.00 4.59
CA ARG A 159 6.57 -10.00 3.56
C ARG A 159 6.64 -8.59 4.12
N ALA A 160 6.05 -8.36 5.30
CA ALA A 160 6.08 -7.07 5.97
C ALA A 160 7.52 -6.65 6.33
N TYR A 161 8.31 -7.58 6.86
CA TYR A 161 9.71 -7.31 7.21
C TYR A 161 10.60 -7.07 5.97
N GLN A 162 10.36 -7.77 4.85
CA GLN A 162 11.06 -7.49 3.60
C GLN A 162 10.68 -6.09 3.03
N GLU A 163 9.44 -5.64 3.18
CA GLU A 163 9.08 -4.27 2.84
C GLU A 163 9.84 -3.26 3.69
N MET A 164 9.94 -3.47 5.01
CA MET A 164 10.76 -2.60 5.88
C MET A 164 12.20 -2.47 5.35
N LYS A 165 12.84 -3.60 4.98
CA LYS A 165 14.22 -3.59 4.46
C LYS A 165 14.36 -2.85 3.12
N ARG A 166 13.35 -2.89 2.25
CA ARG A 166 13.36 -2.09 1.01
C ARG A 166 13.34 -0.58 1.25
N TYR A 167 12.95 -0.16 2.45
CA TYR A 167 12.98 1.22 2.91
C TYR A 167 14.09 1.45 3.95
N ASP A 168 15.25 0.84 3.74
CA ASP A 168 16.48 1.01 4.53
C ASP A 168 16.35 0.67 6.02
N PHE A 169 15.40 -0.18 6.41
CA PHE A 169 15.34 -0.65 7.78
C PHE A 169 16.59 -1.47 8.13
N SER A 170 17.21 -1.16 9.24
CA SER A 170 18.36 -1.87 9.80
C SER A 170 18.16 -2.09 11.31
N THR A 171 18.68 -3.20 11.81
CA THR A 171 18.72 -3.49 13.26
C THR A 171 19.96 -2.91 13.94
N SER A 172 20.88 -2.33 13.18
CA SER A 172 22.11 -1.72 13.69
C SER A 172 21.82 -0.53 14.60
N TRP A 173 22.79 -0.15 15.41
CA TRP A 173 22.76 1.06 16.22
C TRP A 173 21.59 1.16 17.20
N GLY A 174 21.14 0.02 17.78
CA GLY A 174 20.08 -0.02 18.79
C GLY A 174 18.66 -0.12 18.24
N HIS A 175 18.49 -0.39 16.95
CA HIS A 175 17.15 -0.55 16.34
C HIS A 175 16.61 -1.99 16.37
N GLY A 176 17.31 -2.93 17.05
CA GLY A 176 16.85 -4.33 17.19
C GLY A 176 15.46 -4.46 17.81
N CYS A 177 15.15 -3.62 18.81
CA CYS A 177 13.85 -3.58 19.46
C CYS A 177 12.66 -3.40 18.50
N TYR A 178 12.84 -2.74 17.38
CA TYR A 178 11.80 -2.57 16.38
C TYR A 178 11.53 -3.85 15.59
N LYS A 179 12.58 -4.64 15.30
CA LYS A 179 12.40 -5.98 14.72
C LYS A 179 11.64 -6.87 15.69
N ASP A 180 12.08 -6.90 16.96
CA ASP A 180 11.45 -7.72 17.99
C ASP A 180 9.96 -7.35 18.12
N TYR A 181 9.65 -6.04 18.17
CA TYR A 181 8.27 -5.56 18.22
C TYR A 181 7.41 -6.05 17.05
N VAL A 182 7.90 -5.99 15.82
CA VAL A 182 7.13 -6.40 14.64
C VAL A 182 6.84 -7.90 14.67
N TYR A 183 7.79 -8.72 15.13
CA TYR A 183 7.59 -10.17 15.28
C TYR A 183 6.64 -10.50 16.43
N ASP A 184 6.75 -9.81 17.56
CA ASP A 184 5.85 -9.97 18.70
C ASP A 184 4.43 -9.55 18.33
N TYR A 185 4.27 -8.41 17.67
CA TYR A 185 2.98 -7.93 17.18
C TYR A 185 2.28 -8.95 16.27
N PHE A 186 3.02 -9.54 15.32
CA PHE A 186 2.46 -10.57 14.44
C PHE A 186 2.02 -11.81 15.24
N ARG A 187 2.82 -12.26 16.19
CA ARG A 187 2.48 -13.41 17.06
C ARG A 187 1.20 -13.14 17.85
N ASP A 188 1.06 -11.95 18.43
CA ASP A 188 -0.12 -11.55 19.18
C ASP A 188 -1.37 -11.46 18.28
N LEU A 189 -1.22 -10.93 17.06
CA LEU A 189 -2.29 -10.87 16.06
C LEU A 189 -2.78 -12.30 15.71
N GLN A 190 -1.88 -13.25 15.51
CA GLN A 190 -2.22 -14.65 15.25
C GLN A 190 -2.93 -15.30 16.45
N ALA A 191 -2.47 -15.06 17.67
CA ALA A 191 -3.08 -15.57 18.87
C ALA A 191 -4.51 -15.04 19.07
N GLN A 192 -4.74 -13.77 18.78
CA GLN A 192 -6.08 -13.15 18.82
C GLN A 192 -7.02 -13.77 17.77
N ALA A 193 -6.56 -13.94 16.54
CA ALA A 193 -7.34 -14.58 15.48
C ALA A 193 -7.71 -16.04 15.83
N GLN A 194 -6.79 -16.78 16.46
CA GLN A 194 -7.04 -18.15 16.92
C GLN A 194 -8.09 -18.19 18.02
N LYS A 195 -8.02 -17.29 19.01
CA LYS A 195 -9.02 -17.20 20.09
C LYS A 195 -10.41 -16.90 19.56
N GLN A 196 -10.52 -16.01 18.55
CA GLN A 196 -11.81 -15.68 17.93
C GLN A 196 -12.43 -16.87 17.18
N ARG A 197 -11.61 -17.72 16.54
CA ARG A 197 -12.07 -18.93 15.85
C ARG A 197 -12.58 -20.02 16.82
N ILE A 198 -12.03 -20.07 18.02
CA ILE A 198 -12.35 -21.10 19.04
C ILE A 198 -13.53 -20.64 19.92
N ALA A 199 -13.78 -19.34 20.02
CA ALA A 199 -14.89 -18.81 20.81
C ALA A 199 -16.22 -19.32 20.22
N PRO A 200 -17.08 -20.01 21.02
CA PRO A 200 -18.36 -20.51 20.54
C PRO A 200 -19.22 -19.33 20.04
N THR A 201 -19.79 -19.46 18.86
CA THR A 201 -20.82 -18.55 18.37
C THR A 201 -21.95 -18.54 19.41
N ARG A 202 -22.08 -17.45 20.16
CA ARG A 202 -23.20 -17.25 21.08
C ARG A 202 -24.47 -17.19 20.23
N SER A 203 -25.19 -18.32 20.16
CA SER A 203 -26.50 -18.36 19.52
C SER A 203 -27.40 -17.37 20.27
N GLU A 204 -27.81 -16.31 19.63
CA GLU A 204 -28.90 -15.47 20.10
C GLU A 204 -30.15 -16.32 20.20
N LYS A 205 -30.66 -16.46 21.44
CA LYS A 205 -31.98 -17.02 21.71
C LYS A 205 -32.98 -15.90 21.69
#